data_7fb15d24120646e9dc8170d9499400a3
#
_entry.id   7fb15d24120646e9dc8170d9499400a3
#
_cell.length_a   1.000
_cell.length_b   1.000
_cell.length_c   1.000
_cell.angle_alpha   90.00
_cell.angle_beta   90.00
_cell.angle_gamma   90.00
#
_symmetry.space_group_name_H-M   'P 1'
#
loop_
_entity.id
_entity.type
_entity.pdbx_description
1 polymer ?
#
loop_
_entity_poly.entity_id
_entity_poly.type
_entity_poly.pdbx_seq_one_letter_code
_entity_poly.pdbx_strand_id
1 'polypeptide(L)'
;MIGTYVLSAGYYDAYYLKALKVRKLISNDFEDAFKKCDLILTPTTPNAAFGIGEKQNDPLEMYLNDVLTVPASLAGLPAISVPAAKNTEGLPLGLQIIGKPFEEISVLSAAQIIEDSRDF
;
A
#
# COMPACT_ATOMS: atom_id res chain seq x y z
N MET A 1 1.27 21.94 -1.73
CA MET A 1 0.54 23.06 -1.12
C MET A 1 -0.37 22.66 0.05
N ILE A 2 -1.05 21.49 0.02
CA ILE A 2 -1.86 20.99 1.15
C ILE A 2 -1.02 20.82 2.43
N GLY A 3 0.22 20.35 2.33
CA GLY A 3 1.09 20.16 3.48
C GLY A 3 1.41 21.44 4.24
N THR A 4 1.59 22.55 3.55
CA THR A 4 1.84 23.86 4.19
C THR A 4 0.62 24.35 4.97
N TYR A 5 -0.58 24.11 4.46
CA TYR A 5 -1.83 24.46 5.13
C TYR A 5 -2.03 23.62 6.41
N VAL A 6 -1.76 22.31 6.34
CA VAL A 6 -1.88 21.41 7.49
C VAL A 6 -0.89 21.75 8.61
N LEU A 7 0.28 22.34 8.27
CA LEU A 7 1.28 22.80 9.22
C LEU A 7 1.02 24.22 9.75
N SER A 8 0.00 24.91 9.29
CA SER A 8 -0.36 26.25 9.79
C SER A 8 -0.88 26.19 11.22
N ALA A 9 -0.71 27.30 11.98
CA ALA A 9 -1.15 27.41 13.35
C ALA A 9 -2.65 27.07 13.50
N GLY A 10 -3.03 26.29 14.48
CA GLY A 10 -4.39 25.81 14.71
C GLY A 10 -4.73 24.48 14.04
N TYR A 11 -4.19 24.19 12.86
CA TYR A 11 -4.31 22.86 12.21
C TYR A 11 -3.22 21.90 12.67
N TYR A 12 -2.04 22.40 13.04
CA TYR A 12 -0.93 21.60 13.51
C TYR A 12 -1.31 20.72 14.71
N ASP A 13 -1.88 21.31 15.77
CA ASP A 13 -2.27 20.55 16.98
C ASP A 13 -3.51 19.69 16.76
N ALA A 14 -4.51 20.19 16.04
CA ALA A 14 -5.79 19.50 15.86
C ALA A 14 -5.69 18.29 14.89
N TYR A 15 -4.91 18.40 13.82
CA TYR A 15 -4.88 17.42 12.74
C TYR A 15 -3.52 16.77 12.55
N TYR A 16 -2.45 17.53 12.49
CA TYR A 16 -1.11 17.01 12.21
C TYR A 16 -0.60 16.09 13.31
N LEU A 17 -0.66 16.53 14.58
CA LEU A 17 -0.24 15.71 15.71
C LEU A 17 -1.09 14.46 15.88
N LYS A 18 -2.40 14.56 15.64
CA LYS A 18 -3.29 13.40 15.65
C LYS A 18 -2.93 12.41 14.55
N ALA A 19 -2.65 12.90 13.34
CA ALA A 19 -2.23 12.08 12.22
C ALA A 19 -0.91 11.36 12.52
N LEU A 20 0.09 12.02 13.14
CA LEU A 20 1.33 11.39 13.56
C LEU A 20 1.10 10.27 14.59
N LYS A 21 0.19 10.46 15.53
CA LYS A 21 -0.18 9.42 16.52
C LYS A 21 -0.81 8.21 15.84
N VAL A 22 -1.74 8.42 14.91
CA VAL A 22 -2.37 7.34 14.15
C VAL A 22 -1.34 6.63 13.27
N ARG A 23 -0.46 7.38 12.59
CA ARG A 23 0.65 6.82 11.83
C ARG A 23 1.55 5.92 12.68
N LYS A 24 1.85 6.32 13.92
CA LYS A 24 2.65 5.48 14.83
C LYS A 24 1.93 4.19 15.21
N LEU A 25 0.62 4.21 15.40
CA LEU A 25 -0.16 3.01 15.64
C LEU A 25 -0.09 2.04 14.45
N ILE A 26 -0.24 2.54 13.24
CA ILE A 26 -0.09 1.74 12.02
C ILE A 26 1.31 1.12 11.94
N SER A 27 2.37 1.90 12.22
CA SER A 27 3.75 1.37 12.24
C SER A 27 3.92 0.26 13.27
N ASN A 28 3.33 0.40 14.46
CA ASN A 28 3.41 -0.61 15.51
C ASN A 28 2.74 -1.92 15.10
N ASP A 29 1.61 -1.87 14.39
CA ASP A 29 0.95 -3.07 13.88
C ASP A 29 1.85 -3.84 12.92
N PHE A 30 2.56 -3.15 12.02
CA PHE A 30 3.56 -3.77 11.15
C PHE A 30 4.77 -4.30 11.93
N GLU A 31 5.29 -3.56 12.90
CA GLU A 31 6.40 -4.01 13.77
C GLU A 31 6.03 -5.33 14.48
N ASP A 32 4.80 -5.45 14.98
CA ASP A 32 4.31 -6.67 15.62
C ASP A 32 4.13 -7.83 14.63
N ALA A 33 3.63 -7.57 13.43
CA ALA A 33 3.53 -8.57 12.38
C ALA A 33 4.92 -9.10 11.96
N PHE A 34 5.89 -8.22 11.80
CA PHE A 34 7.27 -8.58 11.42
C PHE A 34 8.08 -9.31 12.50
N LYS A 35 7.57 -9.42 13.73
CA LYS A 35 8.12 -10.36 14.72
C LYS A 35 7.83 -11.82 14.38
N LYS A 36 6.83 -12.06 13.52
CA LYS A 36 6.33 -13.40 13.17
C LYS A 36 6.62 -13.80 11.72
N CYS A 37 6.95 -12.85 10.86
CA CYS A 37 7.23 -13.08 9.44
C CYS A 37 8.29 -12.13 8.93
N ASP A 38 8.85 -12.42 7.76
CA ASP A 38 9.87 -11.59 7.11
C ASP A 38 9.28 -10.71 6.01
N LEU A 39 8.19 -11.15 5.39
CA LEU A 39 7.47 -10.44 4.33
C LEU A 39 5.97 -10.55 4.55
N ILE A 40 5.23 -9.53 4.15
CA ILE A 40 3.78 -9.52 4.14
C ILE A 40 3.31 -9.45 2.68
N LEU A 41 2.40 -10.35 2.31
CA LEU A 41 1.81 -10.42 0.98
C LEU A 41 0.34 -10.01 1.05
N THR A 42 -0.07 -9.10 0.17
CA THR A 42 -1.46 -8.65 0.04
C THR A 42 -1.82 -8.44 -1.43
N PRO A 43 -3.09 -8.47 -1.82
CA PRO A 43 -3.47 -7.85 -3.08
C PRO A 43 -2.99 -6.39 -3.11
N THR A 44 -2.59 -5.88 -4.28
CA THR A 44 -2.21 -4.47 -4.41
C THR A 44 -3.43 -3.57 -4.34
N THR A 45 -4.50 -3.98 -5.03
CA THR A 45 -5.78 -3.28 -5.09
C THR A 45 -6.92 -4.26 -4.87
N PRO A 46 -8.09 -3.81 -4.39
CA PRO A 46 -9.25 -4.69 -4.20
C PRO A 46 -9.77 -5.33 -5.49
N ASN A 47 -9.61 -4.66 -6.62
CA ASN A 47 -10.14 -5.06 -7.93
C ASN A 47 -9.08 -4.89 -9.02
N ALA A 48 -9.34 -5.48 -10.19
CA ALA A 48 -8.61 -5.20 -11.42
C ALA A 48 -8.85 -3.75 -11.89
N ALA A 49 -8.12 -3.33 -12.93
CA ALA A 49 -8.32 -2.01 -13.53
C ALA A 49 -9.79 -1.80 -13.95
N PHE A 50 -10.30 -0.62 -13.72
CA PHE A 50 -11.63 -0.18 -14.14
C PHE A 50 -11.56 0.65 -15.42
N GLY A 51 -12.69 0.81 -16.11
CA GLY A 51 -12.77 1.59 -17.34
C GLY A 51 -12.52 3.08 -17.12
N ILE A 52 -12.04 3.77 -18.15
CA ILE A 52 -11.80 5.20 -18.10
C ILE A 52 -13.13 5.92 -17.82
N GLY A 53 -13.16 6.68 -16.72
CA GLY A 53 -14.34 7.44 -16.29
C GLY A 53 -15.37 6.69 -15.44
N GLU A 54 -15.22 5.38 -15.26
CA GLU A 54 -16.22 4.58 -14.51
C GLU A 54 -16.43 5.00 -13.06
N LYS A 55 -15.37 5.41 -12.36
CA LYS A 55 -15.40 5.70 -10.91
C LYS A 55 -15.33 7.18 -10.55
N GLN A 56 -15.50 8.06 -11.54
CA GLN A 56 -15.36 9.51 -11.33
C GLN A 56 -16.44 10.12 -10.43
N ASN A 57 -17.58 9.46 -10.26
CA ASN A 57 -18.73 9.97 -9.52
C ASN A 57 -18.83 9.48 -8.08
N ASP A 58 -17.99 8.52 -7.65
CA ASP A 58 -17.95 8.00 -6.28
C ASP A 58 -16.55 8.15 -5.67
N PRO A 59 -16.32 9.24 -4.89
CA PRO A 59 -15.03 9.44 -4.21
C PRO A 59 -14.66 8.31 -3.25
N LEU A 60 -15.62 7.69 -2.58
CA LEU A 60 -15.36 6.59 -1.64
C LEU A 60 -14.82 5.36 -2.36
N GLU A 61 -15.36 5.03 -3.52
CA GLU A 61 -14.89 3.90 -4.31
C GLU A 61 -13.46 4.11 -4.82
N MET A 62 -13.10 5.35 -5.16
CA MET A 62 -11.73 5.72 -5.52
C MET A 62 -10.77 5.57 -4.33
N TYR A 63 -11.15 6.00 -3.13
CA TYR A 63 -10.34 5.82 -1.93
C TYR A 63 -10.11 4.35 -1.58
N LEU A 64 -11.08 3.47 -1.80
CA LEU A 64 -10.94 2.05 -1.54
C LEU A 64 -9.88 1.37 -2.41
N ASN A 65 -9.54 1.93 -3.57
CA ASN A 65 -8.46 1.41 -4.41
C ASN A 65 -7.08 1.51 -3.73
N ASP A 66 -6.88 2.49 -2.85
CA ASP A 66 -5.60 2.74 -2.18
C ASP A 66 -5.52 2.14 -0.76
N VAL A 67 -6.59 1.48 -0.30
CA VAL A 67 -6.70 1.00 1.09
C VAL A 67 -5.60 0.02 1.48
N LEU A 68 -5.05 -0.73 0.54
CA LEU A 68 -4.02 -1.73 0.79
C LEU A 68 -2.58 -1.18 0.61
N THR A 69 -2.39 -0.08 -0.10
CA THR A 69 -1.06 0.47 -0.40
C THR A 69 -0.67 1.63 0.53
N VAL A 70 -1.62 2.44 0.93
CA VAL A 70 -1.39 3.60 1.82
C VAL A 70 -0.76 3.20 3.16
N PRO A 71 -1.18 2.12 3.86
CA PRO A 71 -0.59 1.74 5.15
C PRO A 71 0.91 1.47 5.10
N ALA A 72 1.41 0.80 4.06
CA ALA A 72 2.85 0.55 3.89
C ALA A 72 3.63 1.86 3.75
N SER A 73 3.11 2.81 2.96
CA SER A 73 3.70 4.14 2.79
C SER A 73 3.70 4.94 4.09
N LEU A 74 2.60 4.92 4.84
CA LEU A 74 2.50 5.59 6.15
C LEU A 74 3.46 5.01 7.19
N ALA A 75 3.66 3.71 7.16
CA ALA A 75 4.61 3.03 8.05
C ALA A 75 6.08 3.20 7.61
N GLY A 76 6.35 3.73 6.41
CA GLY A 76 7.71 3.92 5.89
C GLY A 76 8.40 2.60 5.52
N LEU A 77 7.66 1.64 4.98
CA LEU A 77 8.14 0.31 4.65
C LEU A 77 8.44 0.16 3.15
N PRO A 78 9.46 -0.60 2.77
CA PRO A 78 9.68 -0.97 1.39
C PRO A 78 8.56 -1.89 0.91
N ALA A 79 7.98 -1.59 -0.23
CA ALA A 79 6.94 -2.39 -0.85
C ALA A 79 7.04 -2.36 -2.37
N ILE A 80 6.61 -3.44 -3.00
CA ILE A 80 6.55 -3.58 -4.45
C ILE A 80 5.24 -4.25 -4.85
N SER A 81 4.71 -3.91 -6.01
CA SER A 81 3.62 -4.63 -6.64
C SER A 81 4.12 -5.34 -7.89
N VAL A 82 3.81 -6.62 -8.00
CA VAL A 82 4.12 -7.43 -9.17
C VAL A 82 2.85 -8.08 -9.72
N PRO A 83 2.70 -8.19 -11.04
CA PRO A 83 1.57 -8.92 -11.62
C PRO A 83 1.72 -10.41 -11.29
N ALA A 84 0.76 -10.98 -10.58
CA ALA A 84 0.79 -12.38 -10.13
C ALA A 84 -0.25 -13.27 -10.82
N ALA A 85 -1.34 -12.69 -11.31
CA ALA A 85 -2.42 -13.41 -11.99
C ALA A 85 -3.13 -12.50 -12.99
N LYS A 86 -4.08 -13.07 -13.72
CA LYS A 86 -5.06 -12.33 -14.54
C LYS A 86 -6.46 -12.69 -14.08
N ASN A 87 -7.39 -11.74 -14.21
CA ASN A 87 -8.81 -12.02 -14.03
C ASN A 87 -9.39 -12.74 -15.26
N THR A 88 -10.69 -13.06 -15.22
CA THR A 88 -11.40 -13.72 -16.32
C THR A 88 -11.46 -12.91 -17.62
N GLU A 89 -11.26 -11.59 -17.54
CA GLU A 89 -11.21 -10.68 -18.69
C GLU A 89 -9.78 -10.48 -19.22
N GLY A 90 -8.78 -11.14 -18.63
CA GLY A 90 -7.37 -11.03 -19.01
C GLY A 90 -6.62 -9.83 -18.41
N LEU A 91 -7.26 -9.05 -17.51
CA LEU A 91 -6.63 -7.92 -16.83
C LEU A 91 -5.68 -8.40 -15.73
N PRO A 92 -4.48 -7.81 -15.58
CA PRO A 92 -3.52 -8.22 -14.57
C PRO A 92 -4.01 -7.89 -13.16
N LEU A 93 -3.71 -8.79 -12.22
CA LEU A 93 -3.93 -8.64 -10.79
C LEU A 93 -2.57 -8.51 -10.09
N GLY A 94 -2.39 -7.43 -9.34
CA GLY A 94 -1.16 -7.15 -8.61
C GLY A 94 -1.11 -7.84 -7.26
N LEU A 95 0.03 -8.43 -6.92
CA LEU A 95 0.39 -8.87 -5.59
C LEU A 95 1.38 -7.87 -4.98
N GLN A 96 1.05 -7.33 -3.83
CA GLN A 96 1.91 -6.43 -3.07
C GLN A 96 2.77 -7.23 -2.10
N ILE A 97 4.06 -6.93 -2.06
CA ILE A 97 5.03 -7.49 -1.13
C ILE A 97 5.57 -6.35 -0.29
N ILE A 98 5.43 -6.46 1.03
CA ILE A 98 5.89 -5.47 2.00
C ILE A 98 6.99 -6.09 2.84
N GLY A 99 8.12 -5.42 2.99
CA GLY A 99 9.26 -5.86 3.79
C GLY A 99 9.52 -5.02 5.03
N LYS A 100 10.41 -5.49 5.88
CA LYS A 100 10.92 -4.73 7.03
C LYS A 100 11.69 -3.48 6.55
N PRO A 101 11.83 -2.44 7.38
CA PRO A 101 12.65 -1.28 7.03
C PRO A 101 14.04 -1.67 6.54
N PHE A 102 14.49 -1.09 5.43
CA PHE A 102 15.78 -1.33 4.78
C PHE A 102 16.03 -2.75 4.26
N GLU A 103 14.98 -3.57 4.14
CA GLU A 103 15.04 -4.94 3.60
C GLU A 103 14.56 -5.00 2.14
N GLU A 104 14.95 -4.02 1.32
CA GLU A 104 14.58 -3.92 -0.10
C GLU A 104 15.03 -5.14 -0.89
N ILE A 105 16.19 -5.72 -0.55
CA ILE A 105 16.72 -6.92 -1.22
C ILE A 105 15.76 -8.10 -1.04
N SER A 106 15.24 -8.31 0.16
CA SER A 106 14.28 -9.38 0.44
C SER A 106 12.98 -9.20 -0.36
N VAL A 107 12.50 -7.96 -0.43
CA VAL A 107 11.31 -7.59 -1.20
C VAL A 107 11.51 -7.85 -2.70
N LEU A 108 12.63 -7.40 -3.26
CA LEU A 108 12.96 -7.58 -4.68
C LEU A 108 13.18 -9.07 -5.04
N SER A 109 13.84 -9.83 -4.16
CA SER A 109 14.06 -11.26 -4.37
C SER A 109 12.74 -12.05 -4.40
N ALA A 110 11.81 -11.73 -3.49
CA ALA A 110 10.50 -12.35 -3.49
C ALA A 110 9.67 -11.95 -4.73
N ALA A 111 9.77 -10.69 -5.14
CA ALA A 111 9.13 -10.19 -6.35
C ALA A 111 9.61 -10.92 -7.60
N GLN A 112 10.91 -11.14 -7.72
CA GLN A 112 11.50 -11.89 -8.83
C GLN A 112 10.98 -13.34 -8.89
N ILE A 113 10.90 -14.03 -7.75
CA ILE A 113 10.37 -15.40 -7.69
C ILE A 113 8.92 -15.45 -8.19
N ILE A 114 8.08 -14.48 -7.78
CA ILE A 114 6.68 -14.40 -8.21
C ILE A 114 6.61 -14.12 -9.72
N GLU A 115 7.43 -13.18 -10.20
CA GLU A 115 7.49 -12.84 -11.62
C GLU A 115 7.90 -14.02 -12.48
N ASP A 116 8.90 -14.78 -12.05
CA ASP A 116 9.40 -15.98 -12.77
C ASP A 116 8.39 -17.15 -12.72
N SER A 117 7.52 -17.17 -11.73
CA SER A 117 6.55 -18.28 -11.51
C SER A 117 5.23 -18.08 -12.25
N ARG A 118 4.98 -16.92 -12.84
CA ARG A 118 3.73 -16.63 -13.54
C ARG A 118 3.71 -17.22 -14.95
N ASP A 119 2.52 -17.62 -15.40
CA ASP A 119 2.32 -18.28 -16.71
C ASP A 119 2.01 -17.30 -17.87
N PHE A 120 2.30 -16.01 -17.69
CA PHE A 120 1.99 -15.00 -18.72
C PHE A 120 3.01 -13.89 -18.83
#